data_77a114de3c100731e94c340f2a8cc6bd
#
_entry.id   77a114de3c100731e94c340f2a8cc6bd
#
_cell.length_a   1.000
_cell.length_b   1.000
_cell.length_c   1.000
_cell.angle_alpha   90.00
_cell.angle_beta   90.00
_cell.angle_gamma   90.00
#
_symmetry.space_group_name_H-M   'P 1'
#
loop_
_entity.id
_entity.type
_entity.pdbx_description
1 polymer ?
#
loop_
_entity_poly.entity_id
_entity_poly.type
_entity_poly.pdbx_seq_one_letter_code
_entity_poly.pdbx_strand_id
1 'polypeptide(L)'
;LVNYVEQMALDLVDTLEYDTEADTQVNIAVSTLVNFDSSLNKSNQLGNQISETLIHQLQKFGYSVVDFKTTSTIDVNRRGDFVFSRNIKKLSEDHMASHILAGTLIYRQNGIVINTRIINVNTKQIVASSREFIPQYVLSKEDIYLSSN
;
A
#
# COMPACT_ATOMS: atom_id res chain seq x y z
N LEU A 1 6.19 -7.71 -13.70
CA LEU A 1 5.61 -7.23 -12.43
C LEU A 1 6.35 -6.02 -11.88
N VAL A 2 7.67 -6.07 -11.82
CA VAL A 2 8.47 -4.99 -11.24
C VAL A 2 8.20 -3.64 -11.91
N ASN A 3 8.10 -3.61 -13.23
CA ASN A 3 7.83 -2.36 -13.97
C ASN A 3 6.49 -1.73 -13.59
N TYR A 4 5.47 -2.54 -13.34
CA TYR A 4 4.16 -2.05 -12.90
C TYR A 4 4.22 -1.47 -11.50
N VAL A 5 4.96 -2.11 -10.60
CA VAL A 5 5.11 -1.63 -9.23
C VAL A 5 5.98 -0.38 -9.19
N GLU A 6 6.99 -0.28 -10.04
CA GLU A 6 7.78 0.96 -10.18
C GLU A 6 6.89 2.13 -10.59
N GLN A 7 5.99 1.92 -11.54
CA GLN A 7 5.06 2.97 -11.95
C GLN A 7 4.12 3.37 -10.82
N MET A 8 3.64 2.39 -10.05
CA MET A 8 2.82 2.67 -8.88
C MET A 8 3.57 3.53 -7.86
N ALA A 9 4.82 3.18 -7.58
CA ALA A 9 5.65 3.93 -6.64
C ALA A 9 5.88 5.36 -7.13
N LEU A 10 6.14 5.53 -8.42
CA LEU A 10 6.34 6.84 -9.01
C LEU A 10 5.09 7.71 -8.88
N ASP A 11 3.92 7.16 -9.17
CA ASP A 11 2.65 7.88 -9.02
C ASP A 11 2.41 8.32 -7.58
N LEU A 12 2.71 7.44 -6.62
CA LEU A 12 2.56 7.75 -5.20
C LEU A 12 3.51 8.84 -4.76
N VAL A 13 4.78 8.74 -5.16
CA VAL A 13 5.82 9.71 -4.77
C VAL A 13 5.54 11.08 -5.36
N ASP A 14 5.13 11.15 -6.62
CA ASP A 14 4.82 12.43 -7.27
C ASP A 14 3.76 13.21 -6.51
N THR A 15 2.69 12.54 -6.08
CA THR A 15 1.62 13.19 -5.32
C THR A 15 2.07 13.51 -3.89
N LEU A 16 2.80 12.60 -3.27
CA LEU A 16 3.27 12.75 -1.88
C LEU A 16 4.20 13.97 -1.74
N GLU A 17 5.06 14.21 -2.71
CA GLU A 17 5.99 15.34 -2.69
C GLU A 17 5.27 16.68 -2.68
N TYR A 18 4.10 16.78 -3.32
CA TYR A 18 3.31 18.02 -3.31
C TYR A 18 2.64 18.28 -1.96
N ASP A 19 2.36 17.23 -1.20
CA ASP A 19 1.67 17.35 0.08
C ASP A 19 2.60 17.64 1.24
N THR A 20 3.87 17.25 1.15
CA THR A 20 4.81 17.40 2.25
C THR A 20 5.64 18.67 2.13
N GLU A 21 5.83 19.34 3.27
CA GLU A 21 6.75 20.47 3.34
C GLU A 21 8.19 19.95 3.26
N ALA A 22 9.09 20.80 2.74
CA ALA A 22 10.46 20.41 2.45
C ALA A 22 11.24 19.92 3.70
N ASP A 23 10.88 20.41 4.87
CA ASP A 23 11.55 20.07 6.13
C ASP A 23 10.84 18.96 6.89
N THR A 24 9.74 18.43 6.38
CA THR A 24 8.99 17.38 7.05
C THR A 24 9.61 16.02 6.74
N GLN A 25 10.02 15.33 7.79
CA GLN A 25 10.50 13.95 7.62
C GLN A 25 9.32 13.02 7.40
N VAL A 26 9.38 12.26 6.30
CA VAL A 26 8.34 11.30 5.94
C VAL A 26 8.84 9.90 6.24
N ASN A 27 8.14 9.22 7.14
CA ASN A 27 8.36 7.81 7.46
C ASN A 27 7.11 7.04 7.05
N ILE A 28 7.26 6.12 6.12
CA ILE A 28 6.12 5.39 5.55
C ILE A 28 6.10 3.98 6.12
N ALA A 29 5.02 3.63 6.82
CA ALA A 29 4.78 2.25 7.21
C ALA A 29 4.03 1.56 6.06
N VAL A 30 4.62 0.51 5.50
CA VAL A 30 4.02 -0.23 4.40
C VAL A 30 3.36 -1.49 4.93
N SER A 31 2.03 -1.55 4.83
CA SER A 31 1.27 -2.73 5.22
C SER A 31 1.24 -3.75 4.08
N THR A 32 0.91 -4.99 4.41
CA THR A 32 0.71 -6.02 3.41
C THR A 32 -0.57 -5.73 2.60
N LEU A 33 -0.48 -5.77 1.28
CA LEU A 33 -1.65 -5.62 0.43
C LEU A 33 -2.57 -6.83 0.60
N VAL A 34 -3.88 -6.57 0.65
CA VAL A 34 -4.89 -7.58 0.93
C VAL A 34 -5.88 -7.74 -0.21
N ASN A 35 -6.53 -8.89 -0.29
CA ASN A 35 -7.55 -9.14 -1.29
C ASN A 35 -8.81 -8.31 -1.00
N PHE A 36 -9.34 -7.70 -2.05
CA PHE A 36 -10.62 -7.01 -1.98
C PHE A 36 -11.74 -8.03 -2.20
N ASP A 37 -12.07 -8.78 -1.17
CA ASP A 37 -13.17 -9.73 -1.16
C ASP A 37 -13.95 -9.58 0.13
N SER A 38 -14.66 -10.60 0.55
CA SER A 38 -15.46 -10.57 1.79
C SER A 38 -14.63 -10.31 3.05
N SER A 39 -13.29 -10.40 2.96
CA SER A 39 -12.41 -10.15 4.10
C SER A 39 -11.20 -9.35 3.67
N LEU A 40 -11.15 -8.08 4.05
CA LEU A 40 -10.02 -7.19 3.79
C LEU A 40 -8.78 -7.55 4.62
N ASN A 41 -8.84 -8.60 5.42
CA ASN A 41 -7.71 -9.05 6.25
C ASN A 41 -6.92 -10.17 5.60
N LYS A 42 -7.41 -10.73 4.48
CA LYS A 42 -6.71 -11.80 3.79
C LYS A 42 -5.62 -11.25 2.89
N SER A 43 -4.43 -11.77 3.05
CA SER A 43 -3.30 -11.50 2.17
C SER A 43 -2.92 -12.77 1.43
N ASN A 44 -2.14 -12.64 0.37
CA ASN A 44 -1.58 -13.76 -0.36
C ASN A 44 -0.16 -13.46 -0.78
N GLN A 45 0.46 -14.42 -1.46
CA GLN A 45 1.84 -14.31 -1.91
C GLN A 45 2.07 -13.10 -2.81
N LEU A 46 1.13 -12.84 -3.71
CA LEU A 46 1.24 -11.69 -4.62
C LEU A 46 1.20 -10.37 -3.86
N GLY A 47 0.31 -10.24 -2.88
CA GLY A 47 0.24 -9.04 -2.04
C GLY A 47 1.54 -8.79 -1.29
N ASN A 48 2.15 -9.86 -0.77
CA ASN A 48 3.44 -9.78 -0.09
C ASN A 48 4.55 -9.34 -1.06
N GLN A 49 4.59 -9.91 -2.26
CA GLN A 49 5.59 -9.55 -3.26
C GLN A 49 5.48 -8.09 -3.68
N ILE A 50 4.26 -7.60 -3.88
CA ILE A 50 4.04 -6.21 -4.25
C ILE A 50 4.46 -5.29 -3.11
N SER A 51 4.12 -5.62 -1.87
CA SER A 51 4.50 -4.83 -0.70
C SER A 51 6.02 -4.75 -0.56
N GLU A 52 6.72 -5.87 -0.71
CA GLU A 52 8.19 -5.89 -0.64
C GLU A 52 8.82 -5.04 -1.76
N THR A 53 8.28 -5.12 -2.97
CA THR A 53 8.78 -4.32 -4.10
C THR A 53 8.50 -2.84 -3.88
N LEU A 54 7.35 -2.47 -3.35
CA LEU A 54 7.03 -1.09 -3.01
C LEU A 54 7.98 -0.54 -1.96
N ILE A 55 8.29 -1.31 -0.93
CA ILE A 55 9.27 -0.92 0.09
C ILE A 55 10.60 -0.57 -0.57
N HIS A 56 11.08 -1.45 -1.43
CA HIS A 56 12.34 -1.25 -2.14
C HIS A 56 12.32 0.01 -3.01
N GLN A 57 11.25 0.22 -3.76
CA GLN A 57 11.11 1.39 -4.64
C GLN A 57 11.04 2.69 -3.84
N LEU A 58 10.28 2.72 -2.76
CA LEU A 58 10.18 3.91 -1.91
C LEU A 58 11.53 4.26 -1.28
N GLN A 59 12.31 3.27 -0.86
CA GLN A 59 13.66 3.49 -0.37
C GLN A 59 14.57 4.08 -1.44
N LYS A 60 14.44 3.63 -2.67
CA LYS A 60 15.22 4.17 -3.80
C LYS A 60 14.90 5.65 -4.05
N PHE A 61 13.67 6.07 -3.77
CA PHE A 61 13.29 7.48 -3.85
C PHE A 61 13.75 8.30 -2.63
N GLY A 62 14.38 7.67 -1.66
CA GLY A 62 14.95 8.36 -0.50
C GLY A 62 14.05 8.41 0.73
N TYR A 63 12.92 7.70 0.72
CA TYR A 63 12.02 7.68 1.87
C TYR A 63 12.48 6.69 2.94
N SER A 64 12.25 7.03 4.20
CA SER A 64 12.38 6.10 5.31
C SER A 64 11.14 5.21 5.35
N VAL A 65 11.33 3.90 5.36
CA VAL A 65 10.24 2.93 5.24
C VAL A 65 10.31 1.93 6.37
N VAL A 66 9.15 1.66 6.96
CA VAL A 66 8.97 0.61 7.98
C VAL A 66 8.12 -0.48 7.37
N ASP A 67 8.59 -1.73 7.43
CA ASP A 67 7.80 -2.88 7.01
C ASP A 67 6.83 -3.24 8.14
N PHE A 68 5.56 -2.93 7.92
CA PHE A 68 4.50 -3.11 8.90
C PHE A 68 3.62 -4.29 8.48
N LYS A 69 4.07 -5.50 8.81
CA LYS A 69 3.43 -6.76 8.37
C LYS A 69 2.13 -7.03 9.11
N THR A 70 1.13 -6.23 8.81
CA THR A 70 -0.22 -6.46 9.30
C THR A 70 -1.21 -6.22 8.17
N THR A 71 -2.28 -6.98 8.16
CA THR A 71 -3.36 -6.86 7.19
C THR A 71 -4.53 -6.05 7.74
N SER A 72 -4.63 -5.94 9.06
CA SER A 72 -5.74 -5.26 9.73
C SER A 72 -5.34 -3.85 10.13
N THR A 73 -5.07 -2.99 9.15
CA THR A 73 -4.55 -1.64 9.42
C THR A 73 -5.64 -0.59 9.43
N ILE A 74 -6.59 -0.67 8.51
CA ILE A 74 -7.57 0.38 8.27
C ILE A 74 -8.92 -0.25 7.99
N ASP A 75 -9.94 0.19 8.71
CA ASP A 75 -11.33 -0.12 8.42
C ASP A 75 -12.02 1.12 7.89
N VAL A 76 -13.15 0.92 7.21
CA VAL A 76 -14.02 2.01 6.79
C VAL A 76 -15.32 1.88 7.58
N ASN A 77 -15.68 2.93 8.30
CA ASN A 77 -16.93 2.92 9.07
C ASN A 77 -18.14 3.16 8.16
N ARG A 78 -19.34 3.17 8.76
CA ARG A 78 -20.61 3.34 7.99
C ARG A 78 -20.70 4.67 7.27
N ARG A 79 -19.95 5.69 7.71
CA ARG A 79 -19.91 7.01 7.09
C ARG A 79 -18.90 7.10 5.96
N GLY A 80 -18.11 6.04 5.72
CA GLY A 80 -17.02 6.05 4.75
C GLY A 80 -15.70 6.61 5.30
N ASP A 81 -15.62 6.91 6.58
CA ASP A 81 -14.41 7.40 7.22
C ASP A 81 -13.43 6.27 7.51
N PHE A 82 -12.14 6.54 7.38
CA PHE A 82 -11.11 5.59 7.75
C PHE A 82 -10.97 5.50 9.27
N VAL A 83 -10.92 4.28 9.77
CA VAL A 83 -10.67 3.99 11.18
C VAL A 83 -9.39 3.18 11.27
N PHE A 84 -8.36 3.75 11.87
CA PHE A 84 -7.08 3.08 12.03
C PHE A 84 -7.18 2.00 13.11
N SER A 85 -6.47 0.89 12.86
CA SER A 85 -6.30 -0.14 13.87
C SER A 85 -5.51 0.42 15.05
N ARG A 86 -5.57 -0.30 16.18
CA ARG A 86 -4.80 0.05 17.37
C ARG A 86 -3.30 0.10 17.08
N ASN A 87 -2.80 -0.78 16.22
CA ASN A 87 -1.39 -0.83 15.86
C ASN A 87 -0.95 0.42 15.09
N ILE A 88 -1.79 0.94 14.20
CA ILE A 88 -1.51 2.18 13.48
C ILE A 88 -1.49 3.38 14.44
N LYS A 89 -2.45 3.43 15.36
CA LYS A 89 -2.49 4.49 16.37
C LYS A 89 -1.21 4.50 17.20
N LYS A 90 -0.71 3.32 17.56
CA LYS A 90 0.53 3.19 18.32
C LYS A 90 1.74 3.68 17.52
N LEU A 91 1.82 3.37 16.22
CA LEU A 91 2.89 3.89 15.37
C LEU A 91 2.91 5.41 15.35
N SER A 92 1.74 6.03 15.27
CA SER A 92 1.60 7.49 15.30
C SER A 92 2.02 8.08 16.65
N GLU A 93 1.55 7.49 17.75
CA GLU A 93 1.86 7.94 19.09
C GLU A 93 3.36 7.85 19.42
N ASP A 94 4.00 6.77 18.95
CA ASP A 94 5.43 6.54 19.15
C ASP A 94 6.30 7.28 18.12
N HIS A 95 5.70 8.07 17.23
CA HIS A 95 6.37 8.79 16.15
C HIS A 95 7.19 7.89 15.22
N MET A 96 6.79 6.63 15.07
CA MET A 96 7.48 5.67 14.23
C MET A 96 7.10 5.77 12.75
N ALA A 97 5.93 6.34 12.46
CA ALA A 97 5.48 6.57 11.09
C ALA A 97 4.66 7.84 11.01
N SER A 98 4.85 8.60 9.94
CA SER A 98 4.03 9.77 9.61
C SER A 98 2.92 9.40 8.64
N HIS A 99 3.15 8.37 7.84
CA HIS A 99 2.25 7.94 6.78
C HIS A 99 2.15 6.42 6.78
N ILE A 100 1.02 5.92 6.26
CA ILE A 100 0.85 4.49 6.02
C ILE A 100 0.47 4.25 4.56
N LEU A 101 1.12 3.28 3.95
CA LEU A 101 0.73 2.78 2.63
C LEU A 101 -0.10 1.51 2.82
N ALA A 102 -1.31 1.54 2.28
CA ALA A 102 -2.23 0.40 2.30
C ALA A 102 -2.75 0.16 0.90
N GLY A 103 -3.15 -1.06 0.60
CA GLY A 103 -3.66 -1.37 -0.71
C GLY A 103 -4.46 -2.65 -0.78
N THR A 104 -5.18 -2.80 -1.89
CA THR A 104 -6.04 -3.95 -2.15
C THR A 104 -5.77 -4.51 -3.54
N LEU A 105 -6.01 -5.81 -3.67
CA LEU A 105 -5.93 -6.56 -4.91
C LEU A 105 -7.35 -6.95 -5.32
N ILE A 106 -7.73 -6.61 -6.55
CA ILE A 106 -9.03 -6.98 -7.11
C ILE A 106 -8.77 -7.92 -8.27
N TYR A 107 -9.17 -9.18 -8.11
CA TYR A 107 -8.99 -10.20 -9.12
C TYR A 107 -10.05 -10.08 -10.20
N ARG A 108 -9.60 -10.10 -11.45
CA ARG A 108 -10.45 -10.08 -12.63
C ARG A 108 -10.04 -11.23 -13.55
N GLN A 109 -10.88 -11.56 -14.53
CA GLN A 109 -10.60 -12.66 -15.48
C GLN A 109 -9.31 -12.44 -16.26
N ASN A 110 -9.00 -11.20 -16.62
CA ASN A 110 -7.87 -10.86 -17.47
C ASN A 110 -6.66 -10.30 -16.72
N GLY A 111 -6.71 -10.25 -15.41
CA GLY A 111 -5.60 -9.75 -14.61
C GLY A 111 -6.03 -9.30 -13.22
N ILE A 112 -5.22 -8.44 -12.64
CA ILE A 112 -5.44 -7.92 -11.28
C ILE A 112 -5.38 -6.40 -11.30
N VAL A 113 -6.35 -5.76 -10.64
CA VAL A 113 -6.30 -4.33 -10.34
C VAL A 113 -5.72 -4.16 -8.95
N ILE A 114 -4.72 -3.30 -8.84
CA ILE A 114 -4.07 -2.98 -7.57
C ILE A 114 -4.37 -1.52 -7.24
N ASN A 115 -4.99 -1.28 -6.11
CA ASN A 115 -5.21 0.06 -5.57
C ASN A 115 -4.31 0.26 -4.38
N THR A 116 -3.55 1.36 -4.37
CA THR A 116 -2.71 1.73 -3.25
C THR A 116 -2.99 3.17 -2.83
N ARG A 117 -2.84 3.44 -1.55
CA ARG A 117 -3.05 4.76 -0.98
C ARG A 117 -2.02 5.01 0.09
N ILE A 118 -1.54 6.26 0.15
CA ILE A 118 -0.75 6.73 1.28
C ILE A 118 -1.62 7.67 2.09
N ILE A 119 -1.72 7.42 3.37
CA ILE A 119 -2.60 8.14 4.29
C ILE A 119 -1.74 8.76 5.39
N ASN A 120 -1.96 10.05 5.65
CA ASN A 120 -1.34 10.73 6.78
C ASN A 120 -1.95 10.20 8.07
N VAL A 121 -1.14 9.68 8.98
CA VAL A 121 -1.65 9.03 10.19
C VAL A 121 -2.24 10.03 11.19
N ASN A 122 -1.85 11.30 11.13
CA ASN A 122 -2.37 12.34 12.02
C ASN A 122 -3.69 12.93 11.51
N THR A 123 -3.74 13.30 10.24
CA THR A 123 -4.93 13.94 9.65
C THR A 123 -5.94 12.93 9.13
N LYS A 124 -5.52 11.68 8.90
CA LYS A 124 -6.32 10.61 8.29
C LYS A 124 -6.73 10.92 6.85
N GLN A 125 -6.03 11.84 6.21
CA GLN A 125 -6.30 12.19 4.82
C GLN A 125 -5.45 11.32 3.88
N ILE A 126 -6.05 10.97 2.74
CA ILE A 126 -5.34 10.32 1.65
C ILE A 126 -4.51 11.39 0.96
N VAL A 127 -3.19 11.24 0.95
CA VAL A 127 -2.27 12.21 0.36
C VAL A 127 -1.67 11.74 -0.95
N ALA A 128 -1.81 10.46 -1.27
CA ALA A 128 -1.39 9.91 -2.54
C ALA A 128 -2.19 8.64 -2.84
N SER A 129 -2.39 8.35 -4.11
CA SER A 129 -3.04 7.10 -4.52
C SER A 129 -2.52 6.67 -5.87
N SER A 130 -2.61 5.36 -6.13
CA SER A 130 -2.27 4.78 -7.41
C SER A 130 -3.22 3.63 -7.70
N ARG A 131 -3.54 3.45 -8.98
CA ARG A 131 -4.33 2.34 -9.46
C ARG A 131 -3.63 1.78 -10.68
N GLU A 132 -3.33 0.48 -10.65
CA GLU A 132 -2.62 -0.18 -11.73
C GLU A 132 -3.31 -1.49 -12.09
N PHE A 133 -3.37 -1.79 -13.39
CA PHE A 133 -3.85 -3.07 -13.87
C PHE A 133 -2.67 -3.91 -14.36
N ILE A 134 -2.53 -5.12 -13.81
CA ILE A 134 -1.50 -6.06 -14.24
C ILE A 134 -2.17 -7.19 -15.02
N PRO A 135 -1.89 -7.31 -16.32
CA PRO A 135 -2.49 -8.37 -17.14
C PRO A 135 -2.05 -9.76 -16.70
N GLN A 136 -2.93 -10.73 -16.94
CA GLN A 136 -2.68 -12.13 -16.57
C GLN A 136 -1.39 -12.68 -17.18
N TYR A 137 -1.07 -12.31 -18.44
CA TYR A 137 0.14 -12.84 -19.09
C TYR A 137 1.43 -12.39 -18.38
N VAL A 138 1.43 -11.20 -17.76
CA VAL A 138 2.57 -10.72 -16.98
C VAL A 138 2.76 -11.56 -15.71
N LEU A 139 1.66 -11.85 -15.04
CA LEU A 139 1.66 -12.66 -13.82
C LEU A 139 2.10 -14.09 -14.11
N SER A 140 1.65 -14.66 -15.21
CA SER A 140 2.01 -16.02 -15.61
C SER A 140 3.50 -16.16 -15.93
N LYS A 141 4.10 -15.14 -16.57
CA LYS A 141 5.52 -15.16 -16.93
C LYS A 141 6.46 -15.12 -15.73
N GLU A 142 6.00 -14.59 -14.62
CA GLU A 142 6.83 -14.43 -13.42
C GLU A 142 6.57 -15.52 -12.38
N ASP A 143 5.95 -16.63 -12.78
CA ASP A 143 5.63 -17.76 -11.90
C ASP A 143 4.90 -17.34 -10.62
N ILE A 144 4.02 -16.36 -10.75
CA ILE A 144 3.25 -15.89 -9.61
C ILE A 144 1.98 -16.70 -9.49
N TYR A 145 1.78 -17.32 -8.34
CA TYR A 145 0.58 -18.07 -8.06
C TYR A 145 -0.53 -17.14 -7.64
N LEU A 146 -1.65 -17.19 -8.37
CA LEU A 146 -2.82 -16.36 -8.10
C LEU A 146 -3.78 -17.01 -7.11
N SER A 147 -3.39 -18.08 -6.44
CA SER A 147 -4.26 -18.71 -5.46
C SER A 147 -4.39 -17.82 -4.24
N SER A 148 -5.62 -17.62 -3.81
CA SER A 148 -5.98 -16.77 -2.67
C SER A 148 -5.95 -17.56 -1.34
N ASN A 149 -4.93 -18.29 -1.13
CA ASN A 149 -4.84 -19.04 0.14
C ASN A 149 -4.53 -18.13 1.32
#